data_94b57053f0002d5322d6c007d3c8a7f8
#
_entry.id   94b57053f0002d5322d6c007d3c8a7f8
#
_cell.length_a   1.000
_cell.length_b   1.000
_cell.length_c   1.000
_cell.angle_alpha   90.00
_cell.angle_beta   90.00
_cell.angle_gamma   90.00
#
_symmetry.space_group_name_H-M   'P 1'
#
loop_
_entity.id
_entity.type
_entity.pdbx_description
1 polymer ?
#
loop_
_entity_poly.entity_id
_entity_poly.type
_entity_poly.pdbx_seq_one_letter_code
_entity_poly.pdbx_strand_id
1 'polypeptide(L)'
;MTEREKMLSGEIYDPTDKELEQLRLNARKLARKYNLTDEDQPEEQAQILQELLPTTEELPYLQAPVYFDYGCNTFFGKFSSANFNFTCLDVCEIHIGDNVMIGPNVTLATPMHPLLPEERNIRMREDGSFYNLEYAKPITIKDNCWLASNVVVCGGVTIGEGCVIGAGSVVTKDIPPYSLAVGNPCRVIRKITEKDRMPDGIEKN
;
A
#
# COMPACT_ATOMS: atom_id res chain seq x y z
N MET A 1 -13.89 -13.96 -17.52
CA MET A 1 -12.95 -13.18 -16.70
C MET A 1 -11.83 -14.10 -16.24
N THR A 2 -10.59 -13.67 -16.40
CA THR A 2 -9.41 -14.33 -15.82
C THR A 2 -9.39 -14.15 -14.30
N GLU A 3 -8.60 -14.95 -13.59
CA GLU A 3 -8.45 -14.76 -12.12
C GLU A 3 -7.85 -13.39 -11.79
N ARG A 4 -6.98 -12.85 -12.65
CA ARG A 4 -6.46 -11.49 -12.53
C ARG A 4 -7.55 -10.42 -12.67
N GLU A 5 -8.43 -10.55 -13.65
CA GLU A 5 -9.56 -9.62 -13.82
C GLU A 5 -10.48 -9.64 -12.59
N LYS A 6 -10.81 -10.82 -12.06
CA LYS A 6 -11.59 -10.98 -10.83
C LYS A 6 -10.89 -10.30 -9.64
N MET A 7 -9.61 -10.57 -9.46
CA MET A 7 -8.77 -9.98 -8.41
C MET A 7 -8.85 -8.45 -8.41
N LEU A 8 -8.65 -7.84 -9.58
CA LEU A 8 -8.65 -6.38 -9.72
C LEU A 8 -10.05 -5.77 -9.60
N SER A 9 -11.11 -6.50 -9.96
CA SER A 9 -12.50 -6.04 -9.82
C SER A 9 -13.08 -6.23 -8.41
N GLY A 10 -12.33 -6.87 -7.51
CA GLY A 10 -12.77 -7.15 -6.14
C GLY A 10 -13.70 -8.35 -6.02
N GLU A 11 -13.80 -9.16 -7.06
CA GLU A 11 -14.52 -10.44 -7.01
C GLU A 11 -13.69 -11.52 -6.32
N ILE A 12 -14.36 -12.62 -5.95
CA ILE A 12 -13.68 -13.80 -5.41
C ILE A 12 -12.85 -14.44 -6.51
N TYR A 13 -11.58 -14.67 -6.24
CA TYR A 13 -10.61 -15.23 -7.17
C TYR A 13 -9.76 -16.32 -6.50
N ASP A 14 -9.06 -17.08 -7.33
CA ASP A 14 -8.09 -18.11 -6.93
C ASP A 14 -6.66 -17.53 -7.01
N PRO A 15 -5.98 -17.27 -5.87
CA PRO A 15 -4.64 -16.72 -5.88
C PRO A 15 -3.55 -17.71 -6.36
N THR A 16 -3.89 -18.98 -6.55
CA THR A 16 -2.97 -20.00 -7.05
C THR A 16 -2.95 -20.11 -8.58
N ASP A 17 -3.62 -19.16 -9.27
CA ASP A 17 -3.53 -19.04 -10.71
C ASP A 17 -2.08 -18.78 -11.15
N LYS A 18 -1.66 -19.43 -12.24
CA LYS A 18 -0.24 -19.40 -12.68
C LYS A 18 0.23 -18.00 -13.09
N GLU A 19 -0.63 -17.17 -13.70
CA GLU A 19 -0.30 -15.79 -14.04
C GLU A 19 -0.04 -14.99 -12.75
N LEU A 20 -0.93 -15.11 -11.77
CA LEU A 20 -0.83 -14.42 -10.50
C LEU A 20 0.41 -14.86 -9.69
N GLU A 21 0.70 -16.16 -9.66
CA GLU A 21 1.90 -16.67 -9.01
C GLU A 21 3.18 -16.11 -9.64
N GLN A 22 3.24 -16.06 -10.98
CA GLN A 22 4.40 -15.53 -11.69
C GLN A 22 4.60 -14.03 -11.46
N LEU A 23 3.51 -13.25 -11.46
CA LEU A 23 3.56 -11.81 -11.18
C LEU A 23 4.09 -11.55 -9.76
N ARG A 24 3.55 -12.24 -8.75
CA ARG A 24 4.04 -12.14 -7.36
C ARG A 24 5.51 -12.53 -7.22
N LEU A 25 5.89 -13.63 -7.86
CA LEU A 25 7.29 -14.08 -7.83
C LEU A 25 8.24 -13.03 -8.41
N ASN A 26 7.86 -12.41 -9.51
CA ASN A 26 8.67 -11.37 -10.15
C ASN A 26 8.78 -10.13 -9.26
N ALA A 27 7.65 -9.63 -8.72
CA ALA A 27 7.65 -8.49 -7.82
C ALA A 27 8.52 -8.71 -6.57
N ARG A 28 8.40 -9.90 -5.94
CA ARG A 28 9.21 -10.26 -4.77
C ARG A 28 10.70 -10.38 -5.07
N LYS A 29 11.08 -10.84 -6.28
CA LYS A 29 12.48 -10.84 -6.73
C LYS A 29 13.01 -9.42 -6.90
N LEU A 30 12.23 -8.53 -7.52
CA LEU A 30 12.61 -7.13 -7.71
C LEU A 30 12.70 -6.39 -6.36
N ALA A 31 11.72 -6.53 -5.48
CA ALA A 31 11.78 -5.96 -4.14
C ALA A 31 13.00 -6.46 -3.35
N ARG A 32 13.31 -7.77 -3.43
CA ARG A 32 14.53 -8.30 -2.82
C ARG A 32 15.79 -7.70 -3.42
N LYS A 33 15.86 -7.55 -4.75
CA LYS A 33 17.02 -6.94 -5.42
C LYS A 33 17.16 -5.48 -4.94
N TYR A 34 16.07 -4.70 -4.91
CA TYR A 34 16.06 -3.34 -4.38
C TYR A 34 16.58 -3.27 -2.95
N ASN A 35 16.10 -4.14 -2.07
CA ASN A 35 16.48 -4.18 -0.66
C ASN A 35 17.95 -4.56 -0.41
N LEU A 36 18.63 -5.14 -1.40
CA LEU A 36 20.04 -5.53 -1.34
C LEU A 36 20.96 -4.56 -2.10
N THR A 37 20.40 -3.58 -2.79
CA THR A 37 21.16 -2.54 -3.48
C THR A 37 21.52 -1.43 -2.49
N ASP A 38 22.79 -1.06 -2.45
CA ASP A 38 23.27 -0.02 -1.54
C ASP A 38 22.70 1.37 -1.87
N GLU A 39 22.56 2.23 -0.87
CA GLU A 39 21.97 3.57 -1.03
C GLU A 39 22.81 4.50 -1.90
N ASP A 40 24.09 4.23 -2.07
CA ASP A 40 24.99 4.95 -2.96
C ASP A 40 24.94 4.50 -4.43
N GLN A 41 23.99 3.61 -4.77
CA GLN A 41 23.71 3.12 -6.13
C GLN A 41 22.31 3.58 -6.63
N PRO A 42 22.01 4.88 -6.69
CA PRO A 42 20.68 5.40 -6.99
C PRO A 42 20.19 5.05 -8.39
N GLU A 43 21.08 4.93 -9.36
CA GLU A 43 20.73 4.56 -10.74
C GLU A 43 20.23 3.11 -10.82
N GLU A 44 20.88 2.19 -10.12
CA GLU A 44 20.43 0.79 -10.04
C GLU A 44 19.11 0.68 -9.29
N GLN A 45 18.96 1.39 -8.17
CA GLN A 45 17.71 1.46 -7.42
C GLN A 45 16.56 1.96 -8.31
N ALA A 46 16.79 3.03 -9.09
CA ALA A 46 15.80 3.59 -10.00
C ALA A 46 15.38 2.58 -11.09
N GLN A 47 16.32 1.85 -11.68
CA GLN A 47 16.02 0.82 -12.69
C GLN A 47 15.15 -0.29 -12.09
N ILE A 48 15.46 -0.76 -10.88
CA ILE A 48 14.68 -1.81 -10.21
C ILE A 48 13.27 -1.31 -9.90
N LEU A 49 13.14 -0.08 -9.41
CA LEU A 49 11.84 0.52 -9.09
C LEU A 49 10.99 0.72 -10.35
N GLN A 50 11.58 1.09 -11.49
CA GLN A 50 10.89 1.21 -12.76
C GLN A 50 10.26 -0.13 -13.20
N GLU A 51 10.98 -1.23 -12.98
CA GLU A 51 10.47 -2.57 -13.27
C GLU A 51 9.41 -3.03 -12.25
N LEU A 52 9.59 -2.68 -10.96
CA LEU A 52 8.67 -3.06 -9.89
C LEU A 52 7.37 -2.27 -9.93
N LEU A 53 7.43 -0.98 -10.26
CA LEU A 53 6.32 -0.03 -10.27
C LEU A 53 6.07 0.52 -11.70
N PRO A 54 5.76 -0.33 -12.68
CA PRO A 54 5.71 0.06 -14.10
C PRO A 54 4.59 1.06 -14.42
N THR A 55 3.63 1.23 -13.53
CA THR A 55 2.48 2.13 -13.66
C THR A 55 2.73 3.52 -13.07
N THR A 56 3.88 3.73 -12.44
CA THR A 56 4.26 5.00 -11.80
C THR A 56 5.09 5.85 -12.76
N GLU A 57 4.64 7.08 -13.03
CA GLU A 57 5.33 7.99 -13.97
C GLU A 57 6.61 8.59 -13.35
N GLU A 58 6.53 9.06 -12.11
CA GLU A 58 7.66 9.58 -11.34
C GLU A 58 7.93 8.66 -10.14
N LEU A 59 9.13 8.09 -10.08
CA LEU A 59 9.47 7.12 -9.04
C LEU A 59 9.43 7.77 -7.65
N PRO A 60 8.79 7.11 -6.66
CA PRO A 60 8.80 7.57 -5.29
C PRO A 60 10.18 7.40 -4.66
N TYR A 61 10.46 8.18 -3.61
CA TYR A 61 11.59 7.89 -2.74
C TYR A 61 11.22 6.80 -1.73
N LEU A 62 11.84 5.63 -1.85
CA LEU A 62 11.60 4.50 -0.96
C LEU A 62 12.86 4.15 -0.16
N GLN A 63 12.76 4.09 1.16
CA GLN A 63 13.84 3.59 2.02
C GLN A 63 13.72 2.09 2.21
N ALA A 64 14.75 1.36 1.81
CA ALA A 64 14.81 -0.09 1.98
C ALA A 64 14.89 -0.50 3.48
N PRO A 65 14.34 -1.67 3.87
CA PRO A 65 13.64 -2.60 2.99
C PRO A 65 12.18 -2.23 2.71
N VAL A 66 11.69 -2.66 1.53
CA VAL A 66 10.29 -2.54 1.12
C VAL A 66 9.74 -3.89 0.67
N TYR A 67 8.42 -4.07 0.76
CA TYR A 67 7.75 -5.33 0.41
C TYR A 67 6.53 -5.07 -0.44
N PHE A 68 6.41 -5.78 -1.57
CA PHE A 68 5.27 -5.71 -2.48
C PHE A 68 4.76 -7.10 -2.81
N ASP A 69 3.46 -7.24 -3.01
CA ASP A 69 2.91 -8.46 -3.60
C ASP A 69 3.05 -8.46 -5.12
N TYR A 70 2.60 -7.40 -5.79
CA TYR A 70 2.62 -7.31 -7.26
C TYR A 70 3.42 -6.12 -7.79
N GLY A 71 3.47 -5.00 -7.08
CA GLY A 71 4.08 -3.75 -7.51
C GLY A 71 3.31 -3.06 -8.64
N CYS A 72 2.93 -3.81 -9.66
CA CYS A 72 2.22 -3.28 -10.82
C CYS A 72 0.79 -2.79 -10.55
N ASN A 73 0.25 -3.04 -9.38
CA ASN A 73 -1.06 -2.54 -8.96
C ASN A 73 -0.94 -1.33 -8.01
N THR A 74 0.26 -0.80 -7.83
CA THR A 74 0.52 0.37 -6.98
C THR A 74 0.88 1.57 -7.83
N PHE A 75 0.20 2.70 -7.60
CA PHE A 75 0.34 3.96 -8.32
C PHE A 75 0.79 5.03 -7.34
N PHE A 76 1.96 5.60 -7.55
CA PHE A 76 2.47 6.73 -6.77
C PHE A 76 2.34 8.03 -7.54
N GLY A 77 1.85 9.07 -6.88
CA GLY A 77 1.93 10.44 -7.33
C GLY A 77 3.31 11.05 -7.07
N LYS A 78 3.48 12.28 -7.55
CA LYS A 78 4.75 13.03 -7.51
C LYS A 78 5.18 13.34 -6.09
N PHE A 79 6.49 13.35 -5.85
CA PHE A 79 7.11 13.73 -4.57
C PHE A 79 6.64 12.91 -3.37
N SER A 80 6.08 11.73 -3.61
CA SER A 80 5.66 10.83 -2.54
C SER A 80 6.80 9.92 -2.09
N SER A 81 6.80 9.56 -0.82
CA SER A 81 7.88 8.79 -0.21
C SER A 81 7.37 7.78 0.81
N ALA A 82 8.12 6.68 0.96
CA ALA A 82 7.91 5.74 2.04
C ALA A 82 9.21 5.41 2.76
N ASN A 83 9.11 5.32 4.08
CA ASN A 83 10.21 5.02 4.98
C ASN A 83 10.38 3.49 5.14
N PHE A 84 11.35 3.06 5.95
CA PHE A 84 11.73 1.66 6.18
C PHE A 84 10.55 0.72 6.47
N ASN A 85 10.65 -0.51 5.96
CA ASN A 85 9.67 -1.58 6.16
C ASN A 85 8.27 -1.24 5.63
N PHE A 86 8.19 -0.41 4.58
CA PHE A 86 6.93 -0.20 3.89
C PHE A 86 6.45 -1.51 3.28
N THR A 87 5.23 -1.92 3.64
CA THR A 87 4.61 -3.16 3.15
C THR A 87 3.37 -2.82 2.35
N CYS A 88 3.36 -3.18 1.08
CA CYS A 88 2.31 -2.90 0.13
C CYS A 88 1.75 -4.20 -0.43
N LEU A 89 0.63 -4.66 0.12
CA LEU A 89 -0.07 -5.86 -0.35
C LEU A 89 -1.08 -5.42 -1.41
N ASP A 90 -0.58 -5.15 -2.60
CA ASP A 90 -1.31 -4.59 -3.72
C ASP A 90 -1.99 -5.66 -4.61
N VAL A 91 -2.76 -6.52 -3.97
CA VAL A 91 -3.61 -7.51 -4.65
C VAL A 91 -4.67 -6.79 -5.50
N CYS A 92 -5.29 -5.74 -4.98
CA CYS A 92 -6.10 -4.80 -5.73
C CYS A 92 -5.36 -3.45 -5.82
N GLU A 93 -5.85 -2.52 -6.61
CA GLU A 93 -5.18 -1.24 -6.84
C GLU A 93 -4.97 -0.42 -5.56
N ILE A 94 -3.78 0.15 -5.43
CA ILE A 94 -3.43 1.12 -4.40
C ILE A 94 -3.01 2.42 -5.07
N HIS A 95 -3.77 3.47 -4.85
CA HIS A 95 -3.51 4.80 -5.38
C HIS A 95 -2.99 5.71 -4.27
N ILE A 96 -1.78 6.20 -4.43
CA ILE A 96 -1.10 7.13 -3.53
C ILE A 96 -0.92 8.44 -4.31
N GLY A 97 -1.50 9.52 -3.82
CA GLY A 97 -1.48 10.83 -4.45
C GLY A 97 -0.12 11.53 -4.38
N ASP A 98 -0.11 12.82 -4.72
CA ASP A 98 1.07 13.67 -4.69
C ASP A 98 1.46 14.09 -3.27
N ASN A 99 2.76 14.27 -3.01
CA ASN A 99 3.28 14.76 -1.71
C ASN A 99 2.83 13.92 -0.51
N VAL A 100 2.65 12.62 -0.67
CA VAL A 100 2.30 11.72 0.42
C VAL A 100 3.57 11.27 1.15
N MET A 101 3.60 11.46 2.46
CA MET A 101 4.68 10.99 3.32
C MET A 101 4.24 9.75 4.11
N ILE A 102 4.94 8.65 3.92
CA ILE A 102 4.66 7.37 4.59
C ILE A 102 5.79 7.04 5.56
N GLY A 103 5.47 6.97 6.84
CA GLY A 103 6.41 6.65 7.92
C GLY A 103 6.84 5.18 7.93
N PRO A 104 7.80 4.81 8.80
CA PRO A 104 8.28 3.43 8.87
C PRO A 104 7.22 2.45 9.37
N ASN A 105 7.35 1.20 8.90
CA ASN A 105 6.45 0.08 9.24
C ASN A 105 4.99 0.33 8.86
N VAL A 106 4.70 1.13 7.86
CA VAL A 106 3.33 1.30 7.35
C VAL A 106 2.98 0.13 6.46
N THR A 107 1.75 -0.38 6.64
CA THR A 107 1.19 -1.45 5.83
C THR A 107 -0.09 -0.99 5.12
N LEU A 108 -0.12 -1.13 3.80
CA LEU A 108 -1.32 -0.98 2.98
C LEU A 108 -1.76 -2.39 2.55
N ALA A 109 -2.95 -2.83 2.98
CA ALA A 109 -3.39 -4.20 2.80
C ALA A 109 -4.75 -4.24 2.08
N THR A 110 -4.73 -4.53 0.77
CA THR A 110 -5.95 -4.69 -0.03
C THR A 110 -6.57 -6.08 0.08
N PRO A 111 -5.82 -7.20 0.28
CA PRO A 111 -6.38 -8.54 0.31
C PRO A 111 -7.27 -8.78 1.51
N MET A 112 -8.31 -9.57 1.29
CA MET A 112 -9.28 -9.98 2.27
C MET A 112 -9.64 -11.45 2.07
N HIS A 113 -10.05 -12.11 3.14
CA HIS A 113 -10.56 -13.47 3.10
C HIS A 113 -12.02 -13.52 3.54
N PRO A 114 -12.81 -14.51 3.08
CA PRO A 114 -14.13 -14.78 3.63
C PRO A 114 -14.10 -14.97 5.15
N LEU A 115 -15.10 -14.46 5.84
CA LEU A 115 -15.15 -14.54 7.30
C LEU A 115 -15.49 -15.96 7.79
N LEU A 116 -16.29 -16.69 7.05
CA LEU A 116 -16.64 -18.07 7.39
C LEU A 116 -15.44 -18.99 7.14
N PRO A 117 -15.02 -19.81 8.13
CA PRO A 117 -13.86 -20.70 7.99
C PRO A 117 -13.99 -21.66 6.80
N GLU A 118 -15.17 -22.23 6.56
CA GLU A 118 -15.45 -23.15 5.47
C GLU A 118 -15.29 -22.52 4.08
N GLU A 119 -15.40 -21.19 3.97
CA GLU A 119 -15.16 -20.46 2.73
C GLU A 119 -13.69 -20.08 2.56
N ARG A 120 -13.00 -19.79 3.66
CA ARG A 120 -11.61 -19.33 3.70
C ARG A 120 -10.56 -20.44 3.68
N ASN A 121 -10.91 -21.62 4.24
CA ASN A 121 -9.96 -22.70 4.42
C ASN A 121 -9.42 -23.23 3.09
N ILE A 122 -8.20 -23.77 3.17
CA ILE A 122 -7.54 -24.44 2.04
C ILE A 122 -8.41 -25.60 1.58
N ARG A 123 -8.59 -25.73 0.28
CA ARG A 123 -9.33 -26.78 -0.41
C ARG A 123 -8.38 -27.55 -1.32
N MET A 124 -8.72 -28.78 -1.63
CA MET A 124 -7.99 -29.64 -2.55
C MET A 124 -8.81 -29.85 -3.82
N ARG A 125 -8.19 -29.69 -4.98
CA ARG A 125 -8.77 -30.01 -6.29
C ARG A 125 -8.68 -31.51 -6.57
N GLU A 126 -9.37 -31.95 -7.61
CA GLU A 126 -9.36 -33.37 -8.05
C GLU A 126 -7.96 -33.84 -8.45
N ASP A 127 -7.09 -32.95 -8.94
CA ASP A 127 -5.70 -33.23 -9.31
C ASP A 127 -4.75 -33.27 -8.11
N GLY A 128 -5.24 -33.07 -6.89
CA GLY A 128 -4.46 -33.04 -5.66
C GLY A 128 -3.79 -31.71 -5.34
N SER A 129 -3.93 -30.69 -6.17
CA SER A 129 -3.42 -29.34 -5.88
C SER A 129 -4.30 -28.64 -4.84
N PHE A 130 -3.69 -27.69 -4.10
CA PHE A 130 -4.39 -26.92 -3.08
C PHE A 130 -4.69 -25.50 -3.57
N TYR A 131 -5.78 -24.95 -3.08
CA TYR A 131 -6.19 -23.57 -3.31
C TYR A 131 -6.99 -23.01 -2.13
N ASN A 132 -7.08 -21.71 -2.04
CA ASN A 132 -8.04 -20.98 -1.20
C ASN A 132 -8.68 -19.88 -2.03
N LEU A 133 -9.71 -19.24 -1.49
CA LEU A 133 -10.36 -18.13 -2.15
C LEU A 133 -10.07 -16.83 -1.41
N GLU A 134 -9.83 -15.80 -2.19
CA GLU A 134 -9.56 -14.44 -1.72
C GLU A 134 -10.44 -13.44 -2.47
N TYR A 135 -10.55 -12.25 -1.94
CA TYR A 135 -11.04 -11.06 -2.62
C TYR A 135 -10.24 -9.86 -2.14
N ALA A 136 -10.34 -8.74 -2.82
CA ALA A 136 -9.61 -7.55 -2.43
C ALA A 136 -10.47 -6.31 -2.63
N LYS A 137 -10.07 -5.20 -1.97
CA LYS A 137 -10.67 -3.90 -2.18
C LYS A 137 -9.56 -2.85 -2.32
N PRO A 138 -9.71 -1.89 -3.24
CA PRO A 138 -8.69 -0.89 -3.48
C PRO A 138 -8.48 0.01 -2.26
N ILE A 139 -7.29 0.63 -2.19
CA ILE A 139 -6.97 1.68 -1.23
C ILE A 139 -6.67 2.96 -2.00
N THR A 140 -7.17 4.09 -1.52
CA THR A 140 -6.84 5.40 -2.06
C THR A 140 -6.33 6.32 -0.95
N ILE A 141 -5.15 6.87 -1.12
CA ILE A 141 -4.57 7.92 -0.27
C ILE A 141 -4.46 9.16 -1.15
N LYS A 142 -5.22 10.20 -0.84
CA LYS A 142 -5.21 11.45 -1.61
C LYS A 142 -3.97 12.29 -1.28
N ASP A 143 -3.79 13.37 -2.03
CA ASP A 143 -2.62 14.24 -1.97
C ASP A 143 -2.35 14.81 -0.58
N ASN A 144 -1.09 15.16 -0.31
CA ASN A 144 -0.66 15.88 0.89
C ASN A 144 -0.95 15.15 2.21
N CYS A 145 -1.08 13.83 2.19
CA CYS A 145 -1.29 13.03 3.40
C CYS A 145 0.01 12.67 4.09
N TRP A 146 -0.05 12.57 5.40
CA TRP A 146 1.02 11.99 6.22
C TRP A 146 0.50 10.80 7.03
N LEU A 147 1.04 9.63 6.75
CA LEU A 147 0.84 8.42 7.54
C LEU A 147 2.05 8.24 8.45
N ALA A 148 1.86 8.37 9.75
CA ALA A 148 2.94 8.21 10.72
C ALA A 148 3.35 6.73 10.88
N SER A 149 4.34 6.45 11.73
CA SER A 149 4.89 5.10 11.90
C SER A 149 3.86 4.06 12.34
N ASN A 150 4.01 2.83 11.87
CA ASN A 150 3.18 1.68 12.24
C ASN A 150 1.67 1.84 11.92
N VAL A 151 1.32 2.63 10.91
CA VAL A 151 -0.07 2.73 10.43
C VAL A 151 -0.39 1.52 9.57
N VAL A 152 -1.59 0.97 9.75
CA VAL A 152 -2.17 -0.06 8.88
C VAL A 152 -3.41 0.51 8.21
N VAL A 153 -3.48 0.42 6.88
CA VAL A 153 -4.67 0.80 6.10
C VAL A 153 -5.28 -0.46 5.51
N CYS A 154 -6.55 -0.70 5.81
CA CYS A 154 -7.28 -1.87 5.33
C CYS A 154 -7.90 -1.62 3.95
N GLY A 155 -8.15 -2.70 3.20
CA GLY A 155 -8.78 -2.64 1.89
C GLY A 155 -10.15 -1.97 1.90
N GLY A 156 -10.43 -1.18 0.86
CA GLY A 156 -11.67 -0.43 0.68
C GLY A 156 -11.66 0.96 1.31
N VAL A 157 -10.53 1.43 1.84
CA VAL A 157 -10.42 2.72 2.52
C VAL A 157 -9.96 3.81 1.57
N THR A 158 -10.61 4.97 1.67
CA THR A 158 -10.15 6.25 1.10
C THR A 158 -9.73 7.20 2.21
N ILE A 159 -8.46 7.65 2.19
CA ILE A 159 -7.95 8.73 3.03
C ILE A 159 -8.00 10.01 2.21
N GLY A 160 -8.81 10.98 2.64
CA GLY A 160 -9.00 12.27 1.98
C GLY A 160 -7.74 13.13 2.01
N GLU A 161 -7.69 14.12 1.14
CA GLU A 161 -6.57 15.05 0.98
C GLU A 161 -6.16 15.72 2.30
N GLY A 162 -4.86 15.95 2.49
CA GLY A 162 -4.30 16.71 3.62
C GLY A 162 -4.52 16.08 4.99
N CYS A 163 -4.76 14.77 5.05
CA CYS A 163 -4.95 14.05 6.30
C CYS A 163 -3.63 13.72 7.00
N VAL A 164 -3.67 13.67 8.31
CA VAL A 164 -2.61 13.12 9.17
C VAL A 164 -3.17 11.92 9.91
N ILE A 165 -2.54 10.76 9.72
CA ILE A 165 -2.85 9.52 10.42
C ILE A 165 -1.78 9.28 11.48
N GLY A 166 -2.16 9.35 12.75
CA GLY A 166 -1.23 9.21 13.88
C GLY A 166 -0.66 7.79 14.02
N ALA A 167 0.52 7.70 14.61
CA ALA A 167 1.27 6.46 14.73
C ALA A 167 0.48 5.34 15.42
N GLY A 168 0.68 4.09 14.96
CA GLY A 168 0.01 2.89 15.50
C GLY A 168 -1.48 2.79 15.16
N SER A 169 -1.98 3.60 14.24
CA SER A 169 -3.41 3.59 13.86
C SER A 169 -3.75 2.44 12.90
N VAL A 170 -4.96 1.90 13.04
CA VAL A 170 -5.54 0.93 12.09
C VAL A 170 -6.76 1.54 11.42
N VAL A 171 -6.60 1.94 10.15
CA VAL A 171 -7.62 2.64 9.37
C VAL A 171 -8.52 1.62 8.69
N THR A 172 -9.76 1.52 9.17
CA THR A 172 -10.77 0.56 8.70
C THR A 172 -11.98 1.20 8.03
N LYS A 173 -12.00 2.52 7.94
CA LYS A 173 -13.06 3.33 7.32
C LYS A 173 -12.46 4.57 6.69
N ASP A 174 -13.17 5.15 5.75
CA ASP A 174 -12.78 6.40 5.10
C ASP A 174 -12.52 7.53 6.09
N ILE A 175 -11.50 8.33 5.78
CA ILE A 175 -11.13 9.52 6.53
C ILE A 175 -11.44 10.76 5.66
N PRO A 176 -12.28 11.67 6.12
CA PRO A 176 -12.61 12.88 5.36
C PRO A 176 -11.41 13.82 5.26
N PRO A 177 -11.31 14.65 4.20
CA PRO A 177 -10.18 15.53 3.95
C PRO A 177 -9.83 16.42 5.15
N TYR A 178 -8.55 16.81 5.25
CA TYR A 178 -8.02 17.71 6.28
C TYR A 178 -8.34 17.26 7.70
N SER A 179 -8.15 15.97 7.99
CA SER A 179 -8.45 15.39 9.30
C SER A 179 -7.20 14.86 9.99
N LEU A 180 -7.09 15.13 11.29
CA LEU A 180 -6.23 14.38 12.19
C LEU A 180 -7.00 13.18 12.71
N ALA A 181 -6.51 11.96 12.40
CA ALA A 181 -7.14 10.71 12.81
C ALA A 181 -6.14 9.79 13.49
N VAL A 182 -6.54 9.10 14.55
CA VAL A 182 -5.65 8.23 15.34
C VAL A 182 -6.38 7.02 15.91
N GLY A 183 -5.65 6.01 16.30
CA GLY A 183 -6.08 4.90 17.15
C GLY A 183 -6.38 3.59 16.41
N ASN A 184 -6.74 2.59 17.18
CA ASN A 184 -7.17 1.28 16.70
C ASN A 184 -8.50 0.90 17.36
N PRO A 185 -9.63 0.91 16.63
CA PRO A 185 -9.75 1.37 15.24
C PRO A 185 -9.59 2.89 15.12
N CYS A 186 -9.01 3.35 14.00
CA CYS A 186 -8.72 4.75 13.74
C CYS A 186 -10.01 5.60 13.72
N ARG A 187 -9.95 6.78 14.36
CA ARG A 187 -11.06 7.74 14.42
C ARG A 187 -10.56 9.16 14.18
N VAL A 188 -11.37 9.95 13.51
CA VAL A 188 -11.12 11.38 13.36
C VAL A 188 -11.20 12.05 14.73
N ILE A 189 -10.14 12.73 15.11
CA ILE A 189 -10.06 13.50 16.37
C ILE A 189 -10.56 14.93 16.14
N ARG A 190 -10.11 15.57 15.05
CA ARG A 190 -10.47 16.93 14.70
C ARG A 190 -10.09 17.25 13.26
N LYS A 191 -10.53 18.39 12.78
CA LYS A 191 -10.05 18.99 11.54
C LYS A 191 -8.67 19.62 11.73
N ILE A 192 -7.86 19.58 10.69
CA ILE A 192 -6.64 20.36 10.54
C ILE A 192 -7.02 21.71 9.97
N THR A 193 -6.51 22.77 10.57
CA THR A 193 -6.89 24.17 10.25
C THR A 193 -5.65 25.06 10.29
N GLU A 194 -5.80 26.35 9.94
CA GLU A 194 -4.73 27.36 10.05
C GLU A 194 -4.13 27.49 11.48
N LYS A 195 -4.85 27.04 12.50
CA LYS A 195 -4.32 27.01 13.89
C LYS A 195 -3.20 26.00 14.09
N ASP A 196 -3.06 25.04 13.16
CA ASP A 196 -2.00 24.03 13.15
C ASP A 196 -0.73 24.53 12.44
N ARG A 197 -0.75 25.77 11.94
CA ARG A 197 0.43 26.40 11.34
C ARG A 197 1.54 26.51 12.37
N MET A 198 2.75 26.09 11.98
CA MET A 198 3.92 26.27 12.82
C MET A 198 4.18 27.76 13.03
N PRO A 199 4.60 28.19 14.24
CA PRO A 199 4.94 29.59 14.50
C PRO A 199 6.03 30.08 13.51
N ASP A 200 5.92 31.35 13.09
CA ASP A 200 6.98 32.01 12.31
C ASP A 200 8.31 31.97 13.09
N GLY A 201 9.24 31.19 12.67
CA GLY A 201 10.52 30.96 13.39
C GLY A 201 11.25 29.71 12.90
N ILE A 202 10.61 28.85 12.11
CA ILE A 202 11.28 27.84 11.29
C ILE A 202 11.59 28.49 9.93
N GLU A 203 12.14 29.70 9.97
CA GLU A 203 12.68 30.32 8.78
C GLU A 203 14.04 29.74 8.49
N LYS A 204 14.10 29.04 7.37
CA LYS A 204 15.10 29.14 6.31
C LYS A 204 16.47 29.71 6.80
N ASN A 205 17.26 28.81 7.36
CA ASN A 205 18.71 28.97 7.29
C ASN A 205 19.24 28.17 6.10
#